data_f5cdb5944165e43e3050ef227f9839d9
#
_entry.id   f5cdb5944165e43e3050ef227f9839d9
#
_cell.length_a   1.000
_cell.length_b   1.000
_cell.length_c   1.000
_cell.angle_alpha   90.00
_cell.angle_beta   90.00
_cell.angle_gamma   90.00
#
_symmetry.space_group_name_H-M   'P 1'
#
loop_
_entity.id
_entity.type
_entity.pdbx_description
1 polymer ?
#
loop_
_entity_poly.entity_id
_entity_poly.type
_entity_poly.pdbx_seq_one_letter_code
_entity_poly.pdbx_strand_id
1 'polypeptide(L)'
;MILNTGARTDTAQYYSEWLLKRFAEGFVYTRNPLFPNKVTRYELSPDKIDAVLFCSKNYAPILPRLHEITDKYRTYFHYTITAYGRDIEPGVLDIGESMKTLVALSKLVGKQRVAWRYDPVLLTDQYTIERHMDTFAHMAEKLAPYIDRCIFSFVEMYKKLETNMPELVPISEADKERIAEGLGKIARRYGIYLQ
;
A
#
# COMPACT_ATOMS: atom_id res chain seq x y z
N MET A 1 -19.98 -8.35 -2.27
CA MET A 1 -18.67 -8.44 -2.97
C MET A 1 -17.60 -7.64 -2.24
N ILE A 2 -16.31 -8.00 -2.43
CA ILE A 2 -15.19 -7.16 -1.96
C ILE A 2 -14.81 -6.21 -3.09
N LEU A 3 -14.79 -4.91 -2.81
CA LEU A 3 -14.41 -3.86 -3.77
C LEU A 3 -12.96 -3.44 -3.51
N ASN A 4 -12.06 -3.64 -4.48
CA ASN A 4 -10.69 -3.09 -4.45
C ASN A 4 -10.65 -1.78 -5.26
N THR A 5 -10.33 -0.67 -4.59
CA THR A 5 -10.30 0.66 -5.22
C THR A 5 -8.96 1.02 -5.84
N GLY A 6 -7.88 0.30 -5.52
CA GLY A 6 -6.50 0.60 -5.95
C GLY A 6 -5.95 -0.30 -7.06
N ALA A 7 -6.76 -1.16 -7.70
CA ALA A 7 -6.25 -2.20 -8.60
C ALA A 7 -5.68 -1.67 -9.93
N ARG A 8 -6.12 -0.53 -10.44
CA ARG A 8 -5.69 0.04 -11.73
C ARG A 8 -4.85 1.30 -11.61
N THR A 9 -5.10 2.06 -10.57
CA THR A 9 -4.40 3.31 -10.25
C THR A 9 -4.62 3.61 -8.78
N ASP A 10 -3.77 4.44 -8.20
CA ASP A 10 -3.95 4.93 -6.84
C ASP A 10 -5.09 5.95 -6.79
N THR A 11 -6.31 5.44 -6.58
CA THR A 11 -7.51 6.27 -6.56
C THR A 11 -7.59 7.16 -5.32
N ALA A 12 -7.03 6.74 -4.19
CA ALA A 12 -7.00 7.53 -2.97
C ALA A 12 -6.08 8.75 -3.10
N GLN A 13 -4.96 8.59 -3.80
CA GLN A 13 -4.00 9.67 -4.02
C GLN A 13 -4.43 10.63 -5.13
N TYR A 14 -4.80 10.11 -6.31
CA TYR A 14 -4.96 10.93 -7.52
C TYR A 14 -6.41 11.24 -7.88
N TYR A 15 -7.36 10.48 -7.35
CA TYR A 15 -8.78 10.56 -7.74
C TYR A 15 -9.74 10.54 -6.54
N SER A 16 -9.30 11.08 -5.39
CA SER A 16 -10.07 11.07 -4.14
C SER A 16 -11.47 11.67 -4.29
N GLU A 17 -11.59 12.84 -4.93
CA GLU A 17 -12.88 13.50 -5.15
C GLU A 17 -13.79 12.67 -6.07
N TRP A 18 -13.24 12.10 -7.13
CA TRP A 18 -14.00 11.21 -8.02
C TRP A 18 -14.48 9.96 -7.26
N LEU A 19 -13.61 9.37 -6.44
CA LEU A 19 -13.93 8.18 -5.66
C LEU A 19 -15.08 8.46 -4.67
N LEU A 20 -14.97 9.54 -3.90
CA LEU A 20 -16.03 10.00 -2.98
C LEU A 20 -17.36 10.21 -3.72
N LYS A 21 -17.32 10.86 -4.87
CA LYS A 21 -18.49 11.06 -5.71
C LYS A 21 -19.11 9.73 -6.19
N ARG A 22 -18.29 8.73 -6.55
CA ARG A 22 -18.80 7.40 -6.94
C ARG A 22 -19.52 6.71 -5.80
N PHE A 23 -18.97 6.76 -4.57
CA PHE A 23 -19.64 6.22 -3.39
C PHE A 23 -20.93 6.97 -3.04
N ALA A 24 -20.94 8.30 -3.17
CA ALA A 24 -22.13 9.10 -2.94
C ALA A 24 -23.26 8.82 -3.95
N GLU A 25 -22.91 8.63 -5.24
CA GLU A 25 -23.87 8.28 -6.29
C GLU A 25 -24.30 6.81 -6.26
N GLY A 26 -23.57 5.94 -5.54
CA GLY A 26 -23.91 4.53 -5.36
C GLY A 26 -23.64 3.63 -6.56
N PHE A 27 -22.85 4.08 -7.54
CA PHE A 27 -22.44 3.24 -8.67
C PHE A 27 -21.15 3.72 -9.35
N VAL A 28 -20.53 2.81 -10.09
CA VAL A 28 -19.38 3.11 -10.95
C VAL A 28 -19.45 2.33 -12.26
N TYR A 29 -19.06 2.98 -13.35
CA TYR A 29 -18.82 2.31 -14.63
C TYR A 29 -17.35 1.96 -14.79
N THR A 30 -17.08 0.73 -15.21
CA THR A 30 -15.74 0.28 -15.58
C THR A 30 -15.72 -0.18 -17.02
N ARG A 31 -14.63 0.17 -17.73
CA ARG A 31 -14.39 -0.27 -19.08
C ARG A 31 -13.35 -1.37 -19.07
N ASN A 32 -13.58 -2.46 -19.78
CA ASN A 32 -12.58 -3.50 -19.95
C ASN A 32 -11.44 -2.98 -20.86
N PRO A 33 -10.16 -3.00 -20.43
CA PRO A 33 -9.05 -2.49 -21.24
C PRO A 33 -8.85 -3.26 -22.55
N LEU A 34 -9.12 -4.58 -22.52
CA LEU A 34 -8.98 -5.46 -23.70
C LEU A 34 -10.18 -5.38 -24.65
N PHE A 35 -11.34 -4.95 -24.14
CA PHE A 35 -12.58 -4.82 -24.90
C PHE A 35 -13.22 -3.46 -24.61
N PRO A 36 -12.74 -2.37 -25.25
CA PRO A 36 -13.14 -0.99 -24.91
C PRO A 36 -14.64 -0.70 -25.03
N ASN A 37 -15.35 -1.46 -25.88
CA ASN A 37 -16.81 -1.32 -26.06
C ASN A 37 -17.60 -2.02 -24.94
N LYS A 38 -16.94 -2.83 -24.10
CA LYS A 38 -17.57 -3.53 -22.98
C LYS A 38 -17.49 -2.67 -21.71
N VAL A 39 -18.59 -2.01 -21.38
CA VAL A 39 -18.74 -1.22 -20.15
C VAL A 39 -19.63 -1.98 -19.19
N THR A 40 -19.19 -2.11 -17.93
CA THR A 40 -19.96 -2.73 -16.86
C THR A 40 -20.28 -1.69 -15.79
N ARG A 41 -21.54 -1.63 -15.34
CA ARG A 41 -21.98 -0.86 -14.20
C ARG A 41 -21.92 -1.74 -12.94
N TYR A 42 -21.26 -1.25 -11.91
CA TYR A 42 -21.23 -1.88 -10.59
C TYR A 42 -21.99 -0.99 -9.60
N GLU A 43 -22.85 -1.59 -8.82
CA GLU A 43 -23.55 -0.92 -7.72
C GLU A 43 -22.63 -0.87 -6.50
N LEU A 44 -22.58 0.31 -5.88
CA LEU A 44 -21.75 0.59 -4.71
C LEU A 44 -22.59 0.75 -3.43
N SER A 45 -23.80 0.19 -3.40
CA SER A 45 -24.64 0.24 -2.20
C SER A 45 -24.07 -0.65 -1.08
N PRO A 46 -24.23 -0.26 0.21
CA PRO A 46 -23.70 -1.04 1.34
C PRO A 46 -24.22 -2.48 1.43
N ASP A 47 -25.42 -2.76 0.92
CA ASP A 47 -26.01 -4.11 0.87
C ASP A 47 -25.35 -5.02 -0.19
N LYS A 48 -24.64 -4.46 -1.17
CA LYS A 48 -23.93 -5.19 -2.22
C LYS A 48 -22.43 -5.33 -1.96
N ILE A 49 -21.88 -4.48 -1.08
CA ILE A 49 -20.45 -4.46 -0.78
C ILE A 49 -20.21 -4.97 0.64
N ASP A 50 -19.58 -6.14 0.76
CA ASP A 50 -19.20 -6.72 2.05
C ASP A 50 -18.02 -5.97 2.70
N ALA A 51 -17.07 -5.52 1.87
CA ALA A 51 -15.91 -4.73 2.31
C ALA A 51 -15.31 -3.92 1.16
N VAL A 52 -14.67 -2.80 1.50
CA VAL A 52 -13.88 -1.97 0.59
C VAL A 52 -12.41 -2.08 0.98
N LEU A 53 -11.58 -2.53 0.05
CA LEU A 53 -10.13 -2.60 0.19
C LEU A 53 -9.50 -1.40 -0.53
N PHE A 54 -8.77 -0.60 0.22
CA PHE A 54 -7.97 0.50 -0.30
C PHE A 54 -6.50 0.07 -0.41
N CYS A 55 -5.86 0.43 -1.51
CA CYS A 55 -4.41 0.26 -1.69
C CYS A 55 -3.85 1.59 -2.20
N SER A 56 -2.96 2.22 -1.43
CA SER A 56 -2.39 3.52 -1.77
C SER A 56 -0.99 3.71 -1.18
N LYS A 57 -0.22 4.58 -1.81
CA LYS A 57 1.04 5.13 -1.28
C LYS A 57 0.85 6.51 -0.60
N ASN A 58 -0.36 7.09 -0.69
CA ASN A 58 -0.67 8.35 -0.05
C ASN A 58 -2.19 8.54 0.17
N TYR A 59 -2.60 8.51 1.42
CA TYR A 59 -3.99 8.74 1.80
C TYR A 59 -4.31 10.21 2.16
N ALA A 60 -3.31 11.10 2.21
CA ALA A 60 -3.53 12.48 2.64
C ALA A 60 -4.68 13.20 1.89
N PRO A 61 -4.84 13.04 0.56
CA PRO A 61 -5.94 13.73 -0.15
C PRO A 61 -7.34 13.29 0.25
N ILE A 62 -7.53 12.01 0.63
CA ILE A 62 -8.87 11.49 0.97
C ILE A 62 -9.18 11.57 2.47
N LEU A 63 -8.15 11.64 3.33
CA LEU A 63 -8.32 11.63 4.80
C LEU A 63 -9.38 12.59 5.32
N PRO A 64 -9.46 13.86 4.90
CA PRO A 64 -10.42 14.81 5.45
C PRO A 64 -11.89 14.39 5.28
N ARG A 65 -12.16 13.59 4.24
CA ARG A 65 -13.52 13.17 3.87
C ARG A 65 -13.70 11.65 3.88
N LEU A 66 -12.72 10.89 4.39
CA LEU A 66 -12.75 9.44 4.39
C LEU A 66 -13.94 8.87 5.19
N HIS A 67 -14.43 9.60 6.21
CA HIS A 67 -15.61 9.25 6.99
C HIS A 67 -16.86 9.06 6.12
N GLU A 68 -17.00 9.75 4.99
CA GLU A 68 -18.12 9.57 4.07
C GLU A 68 -18.27 8.13 3.55
N ILE A 69 -17.14 7.38 3.56
CA ILE A 69 -17.10 5.97 3.17
C ILE A 69 -17.05 5.07 4.40
N THR A 70 -16.16 5.35 5.37
CA THR A 70 -15.93 4.47 6.51
C THR A 70 -17.12 4.34 7.46
N ASP A 71 -18.00 5.33 7.49
CA ASP A 71 -19.24 5.30 8.29
C ASP A 71 -20.31 4.36 7.70
N LYS A 72 -20.19 4.02 6.42
CA LYS A 72 -21.19 3.22 5.69
C LYS A 72 -20.70 1.84 5.31
N TYR A 73 -19.38 1.67 5.16
CA TYR A 73 -18.78 0.43 4.65
C TYR A 73 -17.74 -0.13 5.61
N ARG A 74 -17.61 -1.44 5.64
CA ARG A 74 -16.43 -2.09 6.22
C ARG A 74 -15.24 -1.80 5.33
N THR A 75 -14.19 -1.19 5.88
CA THR A 75 -13.03 -0.76 5.12
C THR A 75 -11.75 -1.40 5.65
N TYR A 76 -10.81 -1.66 4.75
CA TYR A 76 -9.46 -2.11 5.07
C TYR A 76 -8.45 -1.39 4.18
N PHE A 77 -7.31 -1.02 4.76
CA PHE A 77 -6.35 -0.12 4.12
C PHE A 77 -4.98 -0.79 4.02
N HIS A 78 -4.47 -0.96 2.81
CA HIS A 78 -3.07 -1.26 2.55
C HIS A 78 -2.35 0.05 2.29
N TYR A 79 -1.46 0.42 3.20
CA TYR A 79 -0.63 1.61 3.03
C TYR A 79 0.80 1.19 2.70
N THR A 80 1.25 1.46 1.48
CA THR A 80 2.60 1.12 1.03
C THR A 80 3.58 2.23 1.43
N ILE A 81 4.54 1.90 2.27
CA ILE A 81 5.69 2.74 2.62
C ILE A 81 6.93 1.86 2.51
N THR A 82 7.83 2.21 1.60
CA THR A 82 9.05 1.47 1.26
C THR A 82 10.29 2.21 1.77
N ALA A 83 11.48 1.63 1.57
CA ALA A 83 12.74 2.28 1.93
C ALA A 83 13.22 3.31 0.89
N TYR A 84 12.51 3.44 -0.24
CA TYR A 84 13.01 4.16 -1.40
C TYR A 84 12.77 5.66 -1.31
N GLY A 85 13.69 6.41 -1.88
CA GLY A 85 13.56 7.83 -2.13
C GLY A 85 12.98 8.14 -3.52
N ARG A 86 13.05 9.41 -3.89
CA ARG A 86 12.54 9.89 -5.19
C ARG A 86 13.33 9.40 -6.40
N ASP A 87 14.50 8.85 -6.19
CA ASP A 87 15.31 8.17 -7.19
C ASP A 87 14.62 6.92 -7.75
N ILE A 88 13.95 6.16 -6.89
CA ILE A 88 13.16 4.97 -7.26
C ILE A 88 11.66 5.31 -7.39
N GLU A 89 11.14 6.14 -6.49
CA GLU A 89 9.70 6.47 -6.39
C GLU A 89 9.45 7.99 -6.48
N PRO A 90 9.63 8.62 -7.66
CA PRO A 90 9.63 10.09 -7.79
C PRO A 90 8.29 10.75 -7.43
N GLY A 91 7.18 10.03 -7.50
CA GLY A 91 5.83 10.54 -7.22
C GLY A 91 5.32 10.27 -5.80
N VAL A 92 6.16 9.71 -4.91
CA VAL A 92 5.75 9.33 -3.55
C VAL A 92 6.25 10.36 -2.53
N LEU A 93 5.48 10.53 -1.45
CA LEU A 93 5.89 11.34 -0.29
C LEU A 93 7.16 10.75 0.34
N ASP A 94 7.94 11.60 1.02
CA ASP A 94 9.02 11.07 1.83
C ASP A 94 8.50 10.16 2.96
N ILE A 95 9.39 9.30 3.49
CA ILE A 95 9.04 8.30 4.50
C ILE A 95 8.41 8.94 5.74
N GLY A 96 8.93 10.09 6.18
CA GLY A 96 8.43 10.78 7.36
C GLY A 96 6.98 11.27 7.20
N GLU A 97 6.66 11.88 6.06
CA GLU A 97 5.30 12.33 5.75
C GLU A 97 4.35 11.15 5.53
N SER A 98 4.83 10.08 4.88
CA SER A 98 4.06 8.86 4.70
C SER A 98 3.70 8.20 6.03
N MET A 99 4.65 8.12 6.97
CA MET A 99 4.39 7.62 8.33
C MET A 99 3.39 8.50 9.10
N LYS A 100 3.51 9.83 9.03
CA LYS A 100 2.54 10.75 9.66
C LYS A 100 1.12 10.51 9.11
N THR A 101 1.01 10.33 7.81
CA THR A 101 -0.27 10.06 7.14
C THR A 101 -0.84 8.69 7.55
N LEU A 102 -0.01 7.65 7.66
CA LEU A 102 -0.44 6.34 8.17
C LEU A 102 -0.94 6.44 9.60
N VAL A 103 -0.23 7.16 10.46
CA VAL A 103 -0.65 7.40 11.85
C VAL A 103 -2.01 8.11 11.91
N ALA A 104 -2.22 9.13 11.07
CA ALA A 104 -3.50 9.83 10.99
C ALA A 104 -4.63 8.90 10.52
N LEU A 105 -4.37 8.09 9.48
CA LEU A 105 -5.31 7.09 9.00
C LEU A 105 -5.66 6.07 10.10
N SER A 106 -4.66 5.52 10.77
CA SER A 106 -4.86 4.53 11.82
C SER A 106 -5.66 5.08 13.01
N LYS A 107 -5.42 6.34 13.41
CA LYS A 107 -6.21 7.01 14.45
C LYS A 107 -7.68 7.19 14.05
N LEU A 108 -7.94 7.39 12.76
CA LEU A 108 -9.30 7.57 12.24
C LEU A 108 -10.07 6.23 12.18
N VAL A 109 -9.43 5.16 11.69
CA VAL A 109 -10.14 3.90 11.37
C VAL A 109 -9.85 2.75 12.33
N GLY A 110 -8.83 2.88 13.19
CA GLY A 110 -8.35 1.82 14.07
C GLY A 110 -7.23 0.99 13.43
N LYS A 111 -6.24 0.61 14.25
CA LYS A 111 -5.03 -0.09 13.79
C LYS A 111 -5.30 -1.45 13.12
N GLN A 112 -6.38 -2.14 13.51
CA GLN A 112 -6.76 -3.43 12.95
C GLN A 112 -7.22 -3.33 11.48
N ARG A 113 -7.53 -2.12 11.01
CA ARG A 113 -7.97 -1.87 9.64
C ARG A 113 -6.84 -1.36 8.74
N VAL A 114 -5.63 -1.21 9.25
CA VAL A 114 -4.48 -0.68 8.50
C VAL A 114 -3.37 -1.72 8.48
N ALA A 115 -2.99 -2.17 7.28
CA ALA A 115 -1.78 -2.94 7.05
C ALA A 115 -0.71 -2.04 6.43
N TRP A 116 0.47 -2.04 7.02
CA TRP A 116 1.65 -1.49 6.37
C TRP A 116 2.13 -2.46 5.28
N ARG A 117 2.39 -1.97 4.07
CA ARG A 117 3.01 -2.73 2.99
C ARG A 117 4.44 -2.22 2.77
N TYR A 118 5.40 -3.07 3.07
CA TYR A 118 6.81 -2.88 2.74
C TYR A 118 7.13 -3.66 1.47
N ASP A 119 6.56 -3.23 0.35
CA ASP A 119 6.37 -4.04 -0.84
C ASP A 119 6.46 -3.18 -2.13
N PRO A 120 7.34 -3.60 -3.07
CA PRO A 120 8.28 -4.72 -2.99
C PRO A 120 9.63 -4.35 -2.35
N VAL A 121 10.37 -5.36 -1.87
CA VAL A 121 11.80 -5.23 -1.57
C VAL A 121 12.59 -5.43 -2.87
N LEU A 122 13.44 -4.49 -3.21
CA LEU A 122 14.41 -4.56 -4.31
C LEU A 122 15.80 -4.20 -3.80
N LEU A 123 16.84 -4.71 -4.44
CA LEU A 123 18.21 -4.38 -4.11
C LEU A 123 18.89 -3.59 -5.24
N THR A 124 19.68 -2.63 -4.84
CA THR A 124 20.64 -1.89 -5.68
C THR A 124 21.90 -1.64 -4.86
N ASP A 125 22.93 -1.04 -5.44
CA ASP A 125 24.14 -0.63 -4.69
C ASP A 125 23.80 0.34 -3.54
N GLN A 126 22.73 1.13 -3.69
CA GLN A 126 22.28 2.08 -2.68
C GLN A 126 21.29 1.46 -1.68
N TYR A 127 20.40 0.57 -2.12
CA TYR A 127 19.39 -0.08 -1.30
C TYR A 127 19.83 -1.51 -0.99
N THR A 128 20.82 -1.62 -0.06
CA THR A 128 21.39 -2.88 0.39
C THR A 128 20.50 -3.58 1.42
N ILE A 129 20.80 -4.83 1.72
CA ILE A 129 20.11 -5.59 2.77
C ILE A 129 20.19 -4.85 4.10
N GLU A 130 21.37 -4.34 4.46
CA GLU A 130 21.58 -3.61 5.71
C GLU A 130 20.72 -2.34 5.78
N ARG A 131 20.67 -1.58 4.69
CA ARG A 131 19.82 -0.39 4.61
C ARG A 131 18.33 -0.74 4.75
N HIS A 132 17.89 -1.85 4.17
CA HIS A 132 16.52 -2.33 4.38
C HIS A 132 16.27 -2.67 5.84
N MET A 133 17.20 -3.35 6.53
CA MET A 133 17.05 -3.68 7.96
C MET A 133 16.94 -2.43 8.81
N ASP A 134 17.83 -1.46 8.63
CA ASP A 134 17.85 -0.22 9.41
C ASP A 134 16.59 0.61 9.17
N THR A 135 16.20 0.77 7.90
CA THR A 135 14.99 1.54 7.53
C THR A 135 13.72 0.87 8.04
N PHE A 136 13.61 -0.45 7.90
CA PHE A 136 12.47 -1.21 8.40
C PHE A 136 12.38 -1.14 9.93
N ALA A 137 13.51 -1.27 10.65
CA ALA A 137 13.53 -1.16 12.10
C ALA A 137 13.07 0.22 12.58
N HIS A 138 13.55 1.30 11.94
CA HIS A 138 13.14 2.65 12.24
C HIS A 138 11.63 2.87 12.01
N MET A 139 11.10 2.37 10.89
CA MET A 139 9.66 2.47 10.60
C MET A 139 8.84 1.61 11.56
N ALA A 140 9.26 0.36 11.82
CA ALA A 140 8.56 -0.54 12.73
C ALA A 140 8.44 0.04 14.14
N GLU A 141 9.51 0.63 14.68
CA GLU A 141 9.49 1.31 15.98
C GLU A 141 8.41 2.39 16.07
N LYS A 142 8.27 3.19 15.01
CA LYS A 142 7.33 4.32 14.99
C LYS A 142 5.89 3.91 14.66
N LEU A 143 5.73 2.86 13.85
CA LEU A 143 4.43 2.43 13.34
C LEU A 143 3.76 1.36 14.22
N ALA A 144 4.49 0.63 15.05
CA ALA A 144 3.95 -0.46 15.87
C ALA A 144 2.72 -0.10 16.72
N PRO A 145 2.59 1.11 17.31
CA PRO A 145 1.38 1.48 18.03
C PRO A 145 0.13 1.62 17.13
N TYR A 146 0.33 1.75 15.82
CA TYR A 146 -0.71 2.15 14.85
C TYR A 146 -1.06 1.07 13.83
N ILE A 147 -0.38 -0.07 13.86
CA ILE A 147 -0.62 -1.20 12.95
C ILE A 147 -0.53 -2.52 13.72
N ASP A 148 -1.16 -3.57 13.21
CA ASP A 148 -1.02 -4.93 13.72
C ASP A 148 -0.20 -5.81 12.79
N ARG A 149 -0.07 -5.44 11.52
CA ARG A 149 0.64 -6.25 10.51
C ARG A 149 1.41 -5.44 9.50
N CYS A 150 2.44 -6.08 8.97
CA CYS A 150 3.18 -5.65 7.80
C CYS A 150 3.18 -6.76 6.75
N ILE A 151 3.01 -6.38 5.48
CA ILE A 151 3.07 -7.27 4.32
C ILE A 151 4.29 -6.87 3.52
N PHE A 152 5.12 -7.85 3.12
CA PHE A 152 6.25 -7.59 2.24
C PHE A 152 6.30 -8.63 1.11
N SER A 153 6.93 -8.27 0.00
CA SER A 153 7.28 -9.18 -1.07
C SER A 153 8.60 -8.78 -1.69
N PHE A 154 9.19 -9.65 -2.48
CA PHE A 154 10.37 -9.32 -3.28
C PHE A 154 9.95 -8.90 -4.68
N VAL A 155 10.74 -8.01 -5.28
CA VAL A 155 10.54 -7.66 -6.68
C VAL A 155 10.76 -8.88 -7.57
N GLU A 156 9.82 -9.12 -8.49
CA GLU A 156 9.97 -10.13 -9.53
C GLU A 156 10.65 -9.52 -10.75
N MET A 157 11.71 -10.18 -11.24
CA MET A 157 12.43 -9.73 -12.42
C MET A 157 11.68 -10.10 -13.69
N TYR A 158 11.41 -9.12 -14.54
CA TYR A 158 10.81 -9.30 -15.86
C TYR A 158 11.41 -8.30 -16.86
N LYS A 159 11.38 -8.63 -18.14
CA LYS A 159 12.08 -7.90 -19.24
C LYS A 159 11.94 -6.37 -19.19
N LYS A 160 10.75 -5.87 -18.87
CA LYS A 160 10.52 -4.43 -18.80
C LYS A 160 11.28 -3.80 -17.63
N LEU A 161 11.42 -4.51 -16.52
CA LEU A 161 12.13 -4.03 -15.35
C LEU A 161 13.64 -4.00 -15.60
N GLU A 162 14.18 -5.03 -16.24
CA GLU A 162 15.60 -5.08 -16.66
C GLU A 162 15.99 -3.88 -17.54
N THR A 163 15.05 -3.43 -18.38
CA THR A 163 15.27 -2.26 -19.27
C THR A 163 15.14 -0.93 -18.54
N ASN A 164 14.15 -0.81 -17.63
CA ASN A 164 13.82 0.46 -17.00
C ASN A 164 14.62 0.74 -15.71
N MET A 165 15.15 -0.30 -15.07
CA MET A 165 15.91 -0.24 -13.83
C MET A 165 17.14 -1.17 -13.92
N PRO A 166 18.12 -0.84 -14.79
CA PRO A 166 19.31 -1.67 -14.99
C PRO A 166 20.21 -1.77 -13.75
N GLU A 167 20.01 -0.87 -12.77
CA GLU A 167 20.72 -0.86 -11.48
C GLU A 167 20.22 -1.92 -10.50
N LEU A 168 19.12 -2.64 -10.82
CA LEU A 168 18.60 -3.68 -9.94
C LEU A 168 19.56 -4.87 -9.84
N VAL A 169 19.85 -5.26 -8.60
CA VAL A 169 20.59 -6.46 -8.29
C VAL A 169 19.63 -7.62 -8.09
N PRO A 170 19.77 -8.74 -8.83
CA PRO A 170 18.95 -9.92 -8.62
C PRO A 170 19.11 -10.44 -7.19
N ILE A 171 18.01 -10.73 -6.51
CA ILE A 171 18.01 -11.22 -5.14
C ILE A 171 18.15 -12.74 -5.17
N SER A 172 19.25 -13.27 -4.62
CA SER A 172 19.44 -14.71 -4.48
C SER A 172 18.45 -15.31 -3.47
N GLU A 173 18.19 -16.62 -3.54
CA GLU A 173 17.33 -17.29 -2.55
C GLU A 173 17.91 -17.16 -1.13
N ALA A 174 19.24 -17.24 -0.97
CA ALA A 174 19.90 -17.04 0.31
C ALA A 174 19.69 -15.61 0.86
N ASP A 175 19.73 -14.59 -0.03
CA ASP A 175 19.44 -13.21 0.38
C ASP A 175 17.96 -13.00 0.73
N LYS A 176 17.05 -13.64 0.01
CA LYS A 176 15.62 -13.62 0.35
C LYS A 176 15.37 -14.20 1.75
N GLU A 177 15.99 -15.35 2.05
CA GLU A 177 15.90 -15.96 3.37
C GLU A 177 16.48 -15.04 4.45
N ARG A 178 17.67 -14.49 4.22
CA ARG A 178 18.33 -13.54 5.13
C ARG A 178 17.48 -12.30 5.39
N ILE A 179 16.89 -11.72 4.33
CA ILE A 179 15.99 -10.56 4.44
C ILE A 179 14.74 -10.94 5.21
N ALA A 180 14.06 -12.03 4.84
CA ALA A 180 12.82 -12.45 5.49
C ALA A 180 13.02 -12.73 6.98
N GLU A 181 14.11 -13.42 7.34
CA GLU A 181 14.47 -13.65 8.75
C GLU A 181 14.76 -12.35 9.50
N GLY A 182 15.53 -11.45 8.88
CA GLY A 182 15.88 -10.16 9.48
C GLY A 182 14.65 -9.29 9.74
N LEU A 183 13.82 -9.08 8.73
CA LEU A 183 12.54 -8.35 8.86
C LEU A 183 11.63 -9.03 9.88
N GLY A 184 11.56 -10.36 9.88
CA GLY A 184 10.78 -11.13 10.85
C GLY A 184 11.24 -10.97 12.29
N LYS A 185 12.55 -10.92 12.55
CA LYS A 185 13.13 -10.65 13.87
C LYS A 185 12.76 -9.24 14.36
N ILE A 186 12.88 -8.24 13.46
CA ILE A 186 12.52 -6.85 13.77
C ILE A 186 11.00 -6.74 14.05
N ALA A 187 10.16 -7.27 13.17
CA ALA A 187 8.71 -7.21 13.32
C ALA A 187 8.24 -7.83 14.65
N ARG A 188 8.77 -9.01 15.02
CA ARG A 188 8.47 -9.66 16.31
C ARG A 188 8.87 -8.80 17.51
N ARG A 189 10.01 -8.11 17.45
CA ARG A 189 10.46 -7.21 18.52
C ARG A 189 9.45 -6.10 18.81
N TYR A 190 8.74 -5.64 17.79
CA TYR A 190 7.75 -4.58 17.91
C TYR A 190 6.29 -5.08 17.92
N GLY A 191 6.08 -6.40 18.00
CA GLY A 191 4.74 -6.98 18.04
C GLY A 191 3.93 -6.83 16.74
N ILE A 192 4.61 -6.69 15.60
CA ILE A 192 4.02 -6.59 14.28
C ILE A 192 3.98 -7.99 13.65
N TYR A 193 2.81 -8.41 13.18
CA TYR A 193 2.68 -9.65 12.41
C TYR A 193 3.18 -9.42 10.98
N LEU A 194 4.26 -10.12 10.59
CA LEU A 194 4.84 -10.05 9.25
C LEU A 194 4.30 -11.16 8.35
N GLN A 195 3.89 -10.81 7.14
CA GLN A 195 3.40 -11.71 6.08
C GLN A 195 4.23 -11.56 4.82
#